data_ac30c69ef7b066a404fbf610ef3f3ee2
#
_entry.id   ac30c69ef7b066a404fbf610ef3f3ee2
#
_cell.length_a   1.000
_cell.length_b   1.000
_cell.length_c   1.000
_cell.angle_alpha   90.00
_cell.angle_beta   90.00
_cell.angle_gamma   90.00
#
_symmetry.space_group_name_H-M   'P 1'
#
loop_
_entity.id
_entity.type
_entity.pdbx_description
1 polymer ?
#
loop_
_entity_poly.entity_id
_entity_poly.type
_entity_poly.pdbx_seq_one_letter_code
_entity_poly.pdbx_strand_id
1 'polypeptide(L)'
;MRILLVEDNEDLGEAIEKRLRSAGHSVEWVRDGNEVVPVAEGDDFDAVALDLMLPNRDGIGLIAELRRRKFGAPILVITARSEIDDKVSLLDLGADDYLVKPFDLRELEARLRALIRRTGGQTSSMLAVGNLEMDLAGLNASVAGVSLELGRREFRLLEILVTSAGKVVPKERLMNQLFNFDESVSVNALELHISRLRRKLEAADIEIGTVRGVGYVVRRPHAP
;
A
#
# COMPACT_ATOMS: atom_id res chain seq x y z
N MET A 1 -2.83 1.17 -1.12
CA MET A 1 -1.66 0.29 -1.35
C MET A 1 -2.14 -0.94 -2.06
N ARG A 2 -1.36 -1.43 -3.01
CA ARG A 2 -1.61 -2.72 -3.64
C ARG A 2 -0.74 -3.76 -2.94
N ILE A 3 -1.37 -4.75 -2.34
CA ILE A 3 -0.71 -5.74 -1.50
C ILE A 3 -0.88 -7.11 -2.15
N LEU A 4 0.22 -7.83 -2.34
CA LEU A 4 0.20 -9.25 -2.68
C LEU A 4 0.14 -10.04 -1.37
N LEU A 5 -0.97 -10.75 -1.16
CA LEU A 5 -1.14 -11.69 -0.05
C LEU A 5 -0.86 -13.09 -0.55
N VAL A 6 0.06 -13.79 0.09
CA VAL A 6 0.41 -15.18 -0.21
C VAL A 6 0.13 -16.03 1.03
N GLU A 7 -0.97 -16.75 1.04
CA GLU A 7 -1.46 -17.54 2.17
C GLU A 7 -2.34 -18.68 1.62
N ASP A 8 -2.06 -19.92 1.97
CA ASP A 8 -2.80 -21.10 1.50
C ASP A 8 -4.01 -21.43 2.38
N ASN A 9 -4.00 -21.03 3.64
CA ASN A 9 -5.12 -21.21 4.55
C ASN A 9 -6.28 -20.27 4.18
N GLU A 10 -7.42 -20.83 3.79
CA GLU A 10 -8.61 -20.08 3.34
C GLU A 10 -9.14 -19.13 4.41
N ASP A 11 -9.33 -19.62 5.64
CA ASP A 11 -9.93 -18.83 6.72
C ASP A 11 -9.06 -17.62 7.09
N LEU A 12 -7.73 -17.84 7.19
CA LEU A 12 -6.79 -16.78 7.51
C LEU A 12 -6.63 -15.80 6.34
N GLY A 13 -6.52 -16.32 5.12
CA GLY A 13 -6.42 -15.51 3.90
C GLY A 13 -7.62 -14.59 3.71
N GLU A 14 -8.85 -15.12 3.85
CA GLU A 14 -10.09 -14.32 3.82
C GLU A 14 -10.11 -13.24 4.91
N ALA A 15 -9.71 -13.59 6.14
CA ALA A 15 -9.70 -12.64 7.25
C ALA A 15 -8.71 -11.49 6.99
N ILE A 16 -7.50 -11.81 6.49
CA ILE A 16 -6.48 -10.83 6.12
C ILE A 16 -6.97 -9.95 4.97
N GLU A 17 -7.45 -10.58 3.89
CA GLU A 17 -7.96 -9.87 2.71
C GLU A 17 -9.07 -8.90 3.08
N LYS A 18 -10.09 -9.37 3.81
CA LYS A 18 -11.21 -8.55 4.27
C LYS A 18 -10.73 -7.38 5.13
N ARG A 19 -9.78 -7.61 6.04
CA ARG A 19 -9.20 -6.57 6.87
C ARG A 19 -8.51 -5.50 6.02
N LEU A 20 -7.62 -5.91 5.12
CA LEU A 20 -6.85 -5.00 4.27
C LEU A 20 -7.75 -4.23 3.29
N ARG A 21 -8.72 -4.91 2.67
CA ARG A 21 -9.71 -4.25 1.79
C ARG A 21 -10.57 -3.25 2.58
N SER A 22 -10.96 -3.58 3.81
CA SER A 22 -11.72 -2.65 4.66
C SER A 22 -10.91 -1.43 5.08
N ALA A 23 -9.58 -1.53 5.12
CA ALA A 23 -8.67 -0.42 5.36
C ALA A 23 -8.37 0.41 4.08
N GLY A 24 -8.98 0.06 2.93
CA GLY A 24 -8.84 0.78 1.66
C GLY A 24 -7.63 0.34 0.83
N HIS A 25 -7.10 -0.86 1.07
CA HIS A 25 -6.04 -1.45 0.27
C HIS A 25 -6.62 -2.31 -0.86
N SER A 26 -5.94 -2.36 -2.00
CA SER A 26 -6.18 -3.37 -3.04
C SER A 26 -5.37 -4.61 -2.67
N VAL A 27 -6.00 -5.79 -2.71
CA VAL A 27 -5.36 -7.05 -2.33
C VAL A 27 -5.51 -8.03 -3.47
N GLU A 28 -4.39 -8.58 -3.90
CA GLU A 28 -4.31 -9.76 -4.74
C GLU A 28 -3.89 -10.94 -3.89
N TRP A 29 -4.72 -11.97 -3.86
CA TRP A 29 -4.48 -13.13 -3.00
C TRP A 29 -4.11 -14.34 -3.84
N VAL A 30 -2.92 -14.86 -3.59
CA VAL A 30 -2.34 -16.06 -4.21
C VAL A 30 -2.23 -17.16 -3.16
N ARG A 31 -2.60 -18.38 -3.51
CA ARG A 31 -2.65 -19.52 -2.60
C ARG A 31 -1.59 -20.59 -2.91
N ASP A 32 -1.03 -20.57 -4.11
CA ASP A 32 0.04 -21.48 -4.54
C ASP A 32 1.36 -20.72 -4.72
N GLY A 33 2.42 -21.20 -4.05
CA GLY A 33 3.74 -20.61 -4.14
C GLY A 33 4.31 -20.53 -5.56
N ASN A 34 3.85 -21.36 -6.50
CA ASN A 34 4.28 -21.33 -7.90
C ASN A 34 3.72 -20.14 -8.68
N GLU A 35 2.60 -19.60 -8.26
CA GLU A 35 1.95 -18.45 -8.91
C GLU A 35 2.53 -17.10 -8.47
N VAL A 36 3.26 -17.07 -7.34
CA VAL A 36 3.72 -15.82 -6.72
C VAL A 36 4.66 -15.04 -7.64
N VAL A 37 5.65 -15.70 -8.25
CA VAL A 37 6.61 -15.01 -9.11
C VAL A 37 5.96 -14.43 -10.38
N PRO A 38 5.16 -15.19 -11.14
CA PRO A 38 4.43 -14.64 -12.28
C PRO A 38 3.55 -13.43 -11.91
N VAL A 39 2.82 -13.52 -10.79
CA VAL A 39 1.96 -12.41 -10.33
C VAL A 39 2.80 -11.21 -9.91
N ALA A 40 3.88 -11.43 -9.15
CA ALA A 40 4.77 -10.35 -8.70
C ALA A 40 5.47 -9.61 -9.85
N GLU A 41 5.76 -10.29 -10.97
CA GLU A 41 6.37 -9.70 -12.16
C GLU A 41 5.35 -9.00 -13.07
N GLY A 42 4.09 -9.43 -13.03
CA GLY A 42 3.03 -8.88 -13.88
C GLY A 42 2.49 -7.52 -13.44
N ASP A 43 2.75 -7.14 -12.19
CA ASP A 43 2.11 -5.99 -11.57
C ASP A 43 2.99 -5.26 -10.55
N ASP A 44 2.68 -3.96 -10.35
CA ASP A 44 3.34 -3.13 -9.34
C ASP A 44 2.66 -3.31 -7.97
N PHE A 45 3.30 -4.01 -7.06
CA PHE A 45 2.88 -4.12 -5.65
C PHE A 45 3.63 -3.14 -4.75
N ASP A 46 2.93 -2.58 -3.77
CA ASP A 46 3.53 -1.73 -2.73
C ASP A 46 4.13 -2.55 -1.59
N ALA A 47 3.64 -3.78 -1.35
CA ALA A 47 4.18 -4.74 -0.38
C ALA A 47 3.69 -6.16 -0.66
N VAL A 48 4.41 -7.14 -0.11
CA VAL A 48 4.02 -8.56 -0.06
C VAL A 48 3.83 -8.98 1.39
N ALA A 49 2.75 -9.69 1.70
CA ALA A 49 2.57 -10.45 2.92
C ALA A 49 2.67 -11.93 2.54
N LEU A 50 3.71 -12.62 3.00
CA LEU A 50 4.09 -13.96 2.54
C LEU A 50 4.11 -14.95 3.69
N ASP A 51 3.25 -15.98 3.65
CA ASP A 51 3.44 -17.15 4.50
C ASP A 51 4.62 -17.99 3.99
N LEU A 52 5.41 -18.51 4.89
CA LEU A 52 6.51 -19.44 4.59
C LEU A 52 6.01 -20.86 4.32
N MET A 53 4.89 -21.24 4.91
CA MET A 53 4.36 -22.60 4.87
C MET A 53 3.37 -22.77 3.72
N LEU A 54 3.88 -22.65 2.50
CA LEU A 54 3.06 -22.75 1.30
C LEU A 54 3.09 -24.17 0.70
N PRO A 55 2.00 -24.62 0.06
CA PRO A 55 2.04 -25.82 -0.74
C PRO A 55 2.93 -25.62 -1.97
N ASN A 56 3.55 -26.70 -2.41
CA ASN A 56 4.33 -26.81 -3.65
C ASN A 56 5.62 -25.98 -3.72
N ARG A 57 5.86 -25.08 -2.76
CA ARG A 57 7.05 -24.24 -2.80
C ARG A 57 7.49 -23.74 -1.42
N ASP A 58 8.81 -23.82 -1.14
CA ASP A 58 9.40 -23.26 0.07
C ASP A 58 9.38 -21.72 0.01
N GLY A 59 8.72 -21.09 1.00
CA GLY A 59 8.63 -19.64 1.10
C GLY A 59 9.98 -18.94 1.25
N ILE A 60 10.97 -19.61 1.88
CA ILE A 60 12.34 -19.08 2.00
C ILE A 60 13.00 -18.97 0.63
N GLY A 61 12.94 -20.04 -0.18
CA GLY A 61 13.43 -20.04 -1.53
C GLY A 61 12.73 -19.01 -2.42
N LEU A 62 11.47 -18.76 -2.15
CA LEU A 62 10.65 -17.76 -2.86
C LEU A 62 11.12 -16.32 -2.59
N ILE A 63 11.45 -15.97 -1.35
CA ILE A 63 12.04 -14.66 -1.00
C ILE A 63 13.34 -14.43 -1.77
N ALA A 64 14.26 -15.40 -1.72
CA ALA A 64 15.55 -15.32 -2.42
C ALA A 64 15.35 -15.17 -3.94
N GLU A 65 14.38 -15.84 -4.53
CA GLU A 65 14.08 -15.71 -5.96
C GLU A 65 13.51 -14.34 -6.32
N LEU A 66 12.55 -13.82 -5.56
CA LEU A 66 11.99 -12.48 -5.76
C LEU A 66 13.11 -11.42 -5.72
N ARG A 67 14.02 -11.51 -4.74
CA ARG A 67 15.14 -10.57 -4.64
C ARG A 67 16.15 -10.71 -5.77
N ARG A 68 16.46 -11.92 -6.20
CA ARG A 68 17.32 -12.16 -7.36
C ARG A 68 16.72 -11.55 -8.65
N ARG A 69 15.40 -11.56 -8.79
CA ARG A 69 14.66 -10.93 -9.90
C ARG A 69 14.49 -9.41 -9.71
N LYS A 70 15.14 -8.83 -8.69
CA LYS A 70 15.09 -7.39 -8.38
C LYS A 70 13.70 -6.88 -8.02
N PHE A 71 12.83 -7.74 -7.50
CA PHE A 71 11.55 -7.33 -6.97
C PHE A 71 11.77 -6.36 -5.79
N GLY A 72 11.35 -5.10 -5.96
CA GLY A 72 11.69 -4.00 -5.06
C GLY A 72 10.69 -3.75 -3.93
N ALA A 73 9.49 -4.34 -3.97
CA ALA A 73 8.52 -4.15 -2.92
C ALA A 73 8.96 -4.83 -1.62
N PRO A 74 8.67 -4.25 -0.43
CA PRO A 74 8.99 -4.86 0.84
C PRO A 74 8.17 -6.13 1.07
N ILE A 75 8.81 -7.12 1.73
CA ILE A 75 8.25 -8.42 2.04
C ILE A 75 8.09 -8.55 3.55
N LEU A 76 6.84 -8.63 4.02
CA LEU A 76 6.47 -9.03 5.36
C LEU A 76 6.25 -10.54 5.39
N VAL A 77 7.11 -11.25 6.11
CA VAL A 77 6.98 -12.69 6.28
C VAL A 77 5.99 -13.00 7.40
N ILE A 78 5.06 -13.93 7.15
CA ILE A 78 4.14 -14.48 8.14
C ILE A 78 4.60 -15.90 8.43
N THR A 79 4.83 -16.25 9.71
CA THR A 79 5.42 -17.55 10.05
C THR A 79 4.97 -18.05 11.42
N ALA A 80 4.87 -19.37 11.57
CA ALA A 80 4.72 -20.01 12.88
C ALA A 80 6.05 -20.14 13.64
N ARG A 81 7.20 -19.88 12.98
CA ARG A 81 8.54 -20.00 13.58
C ARG A 81 8.83 -18.78 14.45
N SER A 82 9.10 -19.03 15.72
CA SER A 82 9.35 -17.98 16.73
C SER A 82 10.82 -17.88 17.16
N GLU A 83 11.68 -18.81 16.71
CA GLU A 83 13.08 -18.84 17.10
C GLU A 83 13.88 -17.66 16.55
N ILE A 84 14.87 -17.19 17.31
CA ILE A 84 15.65 -15.99 16.96
C ILE A 84 16.49 -16.23 15.72
N ASP A 85 17.09 -17.41 15.60
CA ASP A 85 17.97 -17.77 14.48
C ASP A 85 17.20 -17.84 13.16
N ASP A 86 15.95 -18.33 13.18
CA ASP A 86 15.07 -18.30 12.00
C ASP A 86 14.78 -16.87 11.55
N LYS A 87 14.54 -15.95 12.49
CA LYS A 87 14.23 -14.56 12.21
C LYS A 87 15.41 -13.81 11.59
N VAL A 88 16.62 -14.00 12.13
CA VAL A 88 17.85 -13.41 11.59
C VAL A 88 18.07 -13.91 10.16
N SER A 89 17.97 -15.22 9.94
CA SER A 89 18.14 -15.82 8.62
C SER A 89 17.15 -15.29 7.59
N LEU A 90 15.89 -15.04 7.97
CA LEU A 90 14.86 -14.51 7.06
C LEU A 90 15.17 -13.06 6.64
N LEU A 91 15.64 -12.23 7.56
CA LEU A 91 16.03 -10.85 7.25
C LEU A 91 17.27 -10.81 6.35
N ASP A 92 18.26 -11.66 6.60
CA ASP A 92 19.48 -11.78 5.78
C ASP A 92 19.15 -12.26 4.35
N LEU A 93 18.09 -13.06 4.17
CA LEU A 93 17.62 -13.52 2.87
C LEU A 93 16.82 -12.47 2.07
N GLY A 94 16.51 -11.33 2.70
CA GLY A 94 15.86 -10.21 2.04
C GLY A 94 14.40 -9.99 2.42
N ALA A 95 13.89 -10.61 3.50
CA ALA A 95 12.67 -10.16 4.15
C ALA A 95 12.90 -8.80 4.82
N ASP A 96 11.91 -7.92 4.82
CA ASP A 96 12.02 -6.58 5.42
C ASP A 96 11.45 -6.53 6.84
N ASP A 97 10.55 -7.45 7.20
CA ASP A 97 10.02 -7.67 8.54
C ASP A 97 9.37 -9.05 8.62
N TYR A 98 9.05 -9.48 9.82
CA TYR A 98 8.34 -10.75 10.06
C TYR A 98 7.22 -10.58 11.10
N LEU A 99 6.21 -11.46 11.02
CA LEU A 99 5.08 -11.53 11.93
C LEU A 99 4.82 -12.99 12.33
N VAL A 100 4.80 -13.26 13.63
CA VAL A 100 4.66 -14.64 14.15
C VAL A 100 3.18 -14.96 14.37
N LYS A 101 2.74 -16.12 13.87
CA LYS A 101 1.39 -16.68 14.13
C LYS A 101 1.33 -17.24 15.58
N PRO A 102 0.24 -17.02 16.36
CA PRO A 102 -0.94 -16.20 16.01
C PRO A 102 -0.68 -14.69 16.21
N PHE A 103 -1.31 -13.85 15.40
CA PHE A 103 -1.18 -12.39 15.44
C PHE A 103 -2.53 -11.68 15.35
N ASP A 104 -2.56 -10.40 15.73
CA ASP A 104 -3.70 -9.52 15.50
C ASP A 104 -3.62 -8.93 14.08
N LEU A 105 -4.75 -8.95 13.35
CA LEU A 105 -4.82 -8.37 11.99
C LEU A 105 -4.47 -6.87 11.94
N ARG A 106 -4.64 -6.16 13.07
CA ARG A 106 -4.22 -4.76 13.20
C ARG A 106 -2.70 -4.63 13.23
N GLU A 107 -1.99 -5.61 13.81
CA GLU A 107 -0.52 -5.66 13.80
C GLU A 107 0.00 -5.87 12.38
N LEU A 108 -0.55 -6.84 11.65
CA LEU A 108 -0.20 -7.10 10.26
C LEU A 108 -0.36 -5.82 9.41
N GLU A 109 -1.52 -5.15 9.50
CA GLU A 109 -1.77 -3.92 8.77
C GLU A 109 -0.79 -2.80 9.16
N ALA A 110 -0.47 -2.65 10.46
CA ALA A 110 0.47 -1.63 10.93
C ALA A 110 1.90 -1.87 10.42
N ARG A 111 2.35 -3.14 10.39
CA ARG A 111 3.67 -3.52 9.85
C ARG A 111 3.77 -3.27 8.35
N LEU A 112 2.77 -3.67 7.56
CA LEU A 112 2.72 -3.38 6.13
C LEU A 112 2.80 -1.87 5.84
N ARG A 113 2.03 -1.05 6.56
CA ARG A 113 2.11 0.41 6.45
C ARG A 113 3.51 0.94 6.79
N ALA A 114 4.14 0.41 7.85
CA ALA A 114 5.48 0.83 8.24
C ALA A 114 6.54 0.48 7.19
N LEU A 115 6.46 -0.69 6.58
CA LEU A 115 7.35 -1.15 5.53
C LEU A 115 7.26 -0.26 4.28
N ILE A 116 6.04 -0.04 3.79
CA ILE A 116 5.80 0.79 2.59
C ILE A 116 6.28 2.23 2.82
N ARG A 117 6.09 2.77 4.02
CA ARG A 117 6.59 4.10 4.38
C ARG A 117 8.12 4.18 4.28
N ARG A 118 8.84 3.16 4.77
CA ARG A 118 10.32 3.11 4.73
C ARG A 118 10.85 3.07 3.30
N THR A 119 10.24 2.30 2.41
CA THR A 119 10.62 2.26 0.98
C THR A 119 10.37 3.59 0.27
N GLY A 120 9.38 4.36 0.69
CA GLY A 120 9.15 5.73 0.22
C GLY A 120 10.10 6.79 0.79
N GLY A 121 11.10 6.39 1.60
CA GLY A 121 12.05 7.32 2.24
C GLY A 121 11.45 8.14 3.39
N GLN A 122 10.27 7.77 3.88
CA GLN A 122 9.57 8.49 4.93
C GLN A 122 9.77 7.82 6.29
N THR A 123 10.32 8.54 7.24
CA THR A 123 10.57 8.05 8.60
C THR A 123 9.42 8.35 9.58
N SER A 124 8.51 9.25 9.21
CA SER A 124 7.36 9.68 10.02
C SER A 124 6.03 9.16 9.48
N SER A 125 5.07 8.87 10.37
CA SER A 125 3.67 8.66 9.98
C SER A 125 2.96 9.96 9.57
N MET A 126 3.59 11.11 9.81
CA MET A 126 3.07 12.41 9.41
C MET A 126 3.61 12.81 8.04
N LEU A 127 2.70 13.11 7.12
CA LEU A 127 2.99 13.75 5.84
C LEU A 127 2.57 15.21 5.93
N ALA A 128 3.42 16.13 5.47
CA ALA A 128 3.07 17.54 5.40
C ALA A 128 3.47 18.12 4.04
N VAL A 129 2.54 18.81 3.38
CA VAL A 129 2.78 19.58 2.15
C VAL A 129 1.97 20.87 2.20
N GLY A 130 2.67 22.03 2.21
CA GLY A 130 2.01 23.30 2.49
C GLY A 130 1.45 23.32 3.90
N ASN A 131 0.20 23.71 4.04
CA ASN A 131 -0.57 23.67 5.29
C ASN A 131 -1.42 22.40 5.46
N LEU A 132 -1.29 21.42 4.55
CA LEU A 132 -1.91 20.10 4.69
C LEU A 132 -1.01 19.20 5.54
N GLU A 133 -1.59 18.60 6.56
CA GLU A 133 -0.97 17.55 7.38
C GLU A 133 -1.81 16.28 7.32
N MET A 134 -1.17 15.13 7.22
CA MET A 134 -1.82 13.82 7.21
C MET A 134 -1.15 12.89 8.20
N ASP A 135 -1.90 12.33 9.13
CA ASP A 135 -1.47 11.22 9.98
C ASP A 135 -1.88 9.89 9.34
N LEU A 136 -0.91 9.21 8.77
CA LEU A 136 -1.13 7.91 8.09
C LEU A 136 -1.46 6.78 9.06
N ALA A 137 -1.06 6.89 10.33
CA ALA A 137 -1.36 5.90 11.35
C ALA A 137 -2.78 6.05 11.89
N GLY A 138 -3.18 7.30 12.17
CA GLY A 138 -4.52 7.64 12.64
C GLY A 138 -5.57 7.76 11.53
N LEU A 139 -5.16 7.71 10.25
CA LEU A 139 -6.02 7.95 9.07
C LEU A 139 -6.75 9.29 9.14
N ASN A 140 -6.05 10.32 9.62
CA ASN A 140 -6.57 11.67 9.77
C ASN A 140 -5.82 12.65 8.86
N ALA A 141 -6.52 13.69 8.42
CA ALA A 141 -5.92 14.79 7.68
C ALA A 141 -6.45 16.12 8.20
N SER A 142 -5.63 17.17 8.12
CA SER A 142 -6.02 18.53 8.48
C SER A 142 -5.39 19.54 7.52
N VAL A 143 -6.05 20.68 7.36
CA VAL A 143 -5.56 21.85 6.64
C VAL A 143 -5.51 23.02 7.62
N ALA A 144 -4.34 23.60 7.81
CA ALA A 144 -4.10 24.66 8.79
C ALA A 144 -4.65 24.32 10.20
N GLY A 145 -4.51 23.05 10.63
CA GLY A 145 -5.01 22.55 11.91
C GLY A 145 -6.51 22.21 11.96
N VAL A 146 -7.27 22.47 10.89
CA VAL A 146 -8.70 22.12 10.80
C VAL A 146 -8.84 20.73 10.19
N SER A 147 -9.49 19.82 10.91
CA SER A 147 -9.70 18.43 10.46
C SER A 147 -10.50 18.36 9.17
N LEU A 148 -10.04 17.51 8.24
CA LEU A 148 -10.74 17.18 7.00
C LEU A 148 -11.53 15.87 7.18
N GLU A 149 -12.82 15.92 6.93
CA GLU A 149 -13.65 14.71 6.86
C GLU A 149 -13.44 14.00 5.52
N LEU A 150 -12.55 13.01 5.48
CA LEU A 150 -12.26 12.20 4.31
C LEU A 150 -12.84 10.79 4.45
N GLY A 151 -13.52 10.32 3.41
CA GLY A 151 -13.81 8.90 3.27
C GLY A 151 -12.50 8.11 3.05
N ARG A 152 -12.49 6.81 3.35
CA ARG A 152 -11.27 5.98 3.23
C ARG A 152 -10.60 6.06 1.85
N ARG A 153 -11.38 6.00 0.76
CA ARG A 153 -10.86 6.11 -0.60
C ARG A 153 -10.32 7.52 -0.90
N GLU A 154 -10.96 8.55 -0.38
CA GLU A 154 -10.47 9.94 -0.52
C GLU A 154 -9.15 10.14 0.22
N PHE A 155 -9.06 9.64 1.46
CA PHE A 155 -7.82 9.67 2.24
C PHE A 155 -6.69 8.95 1.51
N ARG A 156 -6.97 7.75 0.99
CA ARG A 156 -6.00 6.95 0.26
C ARG A 156 -5.54 7.63 -1.03
N LEU A 157 -6.47 8.19 -1.80
CA LEU A 157 -6.14 8.95 -3.01
C LEU A 157 -5.26 10.16 -2.69
N LEU A 158 -5.60 10.89 -1.62
CA LEU A 158 -4.81 12.04 -1.18
C LEU A 158 -3.41 11.60 -0.74
N GLU A 159 -3.29 10.52 0.01
CA GLU A 159 -2.00 9.94 0.44
C GLU A 159 -1.10 9.61 -0.76
N ILE A 160 -1.62 8.90 -1.77
CA ILE A 160 -0.86 8.55 -2.98
C ILE A 160 -0.34 9.80 -3.68
N LEU A 161 -1.20 10.80 -3.83
CA LEU A 161 -0.86 12.04 -4.51
C LEU A 161 0.15 12.88 -3.73
N VAL A 162 -0.02 12.98 -2.42
CA VAL A 162 0.87 13.76 -1.53
C VAL A 162 2.24 13.10 -1.40
N THR A 163 2.29 11.78 -1.27
CA THR A 163 3.56 11.02 -1.26
C THR A 163 4.34 11.22 -2.57
N SER A 164 3.63 11.44 -3.67
CA SER A 164 4.21 11.70 -4.99
C SER A 164 4.23 13.20 -5.34
N ALA A 165 4.17 14.11 -4.35
CA ALA A 165 4.09 15.54 -4.59
C ALA A 165 5.14 16.04 -5.59
N GLY A 166 4.73 16.85 -6.55
CA GLY A 166 5.56 17.35 -7.66
C GLY A 166 5.72 16.37 -8.82
N LYS A 167 5.30 15.10 -8.68
CA LYS A 167 5.36 14.10 -9.76
C LYS A 167 3.95 13.76 -10.23
N VAL A 168 3.83 13.47 -11.53
CA VAL A 168 2.55 13.02 -12.11
C VAL A 168 2.32 11.56 -11.74
N VAL A 169 1.17 11.28 -11.16
CA VAL A 169 0.72 9.90 -10.88
C VAL A 169 -0.23 9.49 -12.00
N PRO A 170 0.09 8.44 -12.78
CA PRO A 170 -0.77 7.96 -13.87
C PRO A 170 -2.16 7.54 -13.38
N LYS A 171 -3.20 7.77 -14.21
CA LYS A 171 -4.58 7.35 -13.89
C LYS A 171 -4.66 5.85 -13.61
N GLU A 172 -3.99 5.05 -14.42
CA GLU A 172 -3.95 3.60 -14.29
C GLU A 172 -3.40 3.17 -12.93
N ARG A 173 -2.29 3.76 -12.49
CA ARG A 173 -1.72 3.49 -11.16
C ARG A 173 -2.69 3.86 -10.05
N LEU A 174 -3.38 5.00 -10.14
CA LEU A 174 -4.39 5.40 -9.17
C LEU A 174 -5.57 4.41 -9.14
N MET A 175 -6.04 3.97 -10.31
CA MET A 175 -7.10 2.97 -10.41
C MET A 175 -6.69 1.66 -9.74
N ASN A 176 -5.49 1.13 -10.06
CA ASN A 176 -4.98 -0.12 -9.51
C ASN A 176 -4.78 -0.06 -7.98
N GLN A 177 -4.44 1.10 -7.42
CA GLN A 177 -4.22 1.27 -5.98
C GLN A 177 -5.50 1.58 -5.17
N LEU A 178 -6.57 2.05 -5.82
CA LEU A 178 -7.81 2.46 -5.17
C LEU A 178 -8.94 1.46 -5.33
N PHE A 179 -8.93 0.69 -6.40
CA PHE A 179 -10.00 -0.24 -6.76
C PHE A 179 -9.45 -1.65 -6.96
N ASN A 180 -10.23 -2.64 -6.58
CA ASN A 180 -9.86 -4.04 -6.81
C ASN A 180 -10.18 -4.46 -8.23
N PHE A 181 -9.54 -5.52 -8.73
CA PHE A 181 -9.76 -6.08 -10.06
C PHE A 181 -11.22 -6.48 -10.33
N ASP A 182 -11.92 -6.95 -9.30
CA ASP A 182 -13.31 -7.40 -9.39
C ASP A 182 -14.34 -6.25 -9.43
N GLU A 183 -13.89 -5.03 -9.13
CA GLU A 183 -14.74 -3.87 -9.25
C GLU A 183 -14.64 -3.34 -10.69
N SER A 184 -15.68 -3.54 -11.52
CA SER A 184 -15.84 -2.87 -12.82
C SER A 184 -16.04 -1.36 -12.63
N VAL A 185 -15.02 -0.71 -12.04
CA VAL A 185 -15.07 0.71 -11.70
C VAL A 185 -14.63 1.52 -12.90
N SER A 186 -15.52 2.37 -13.40
CA SER A 186 -15.20 3.27 -14.50
C SER A 186 -14.22 4.36 -14.06
N VAL A 187 -13.44 4.87 -15.01
CA VAL A 187 -12.56 6.07 -14.82
C VAL A 187 -13.33 7.24 -14.19
N ASN A 188 -14.64 7.31 -14.42
CA ASN A 188 -15.53 8.32 -13.82
C ASN A 188 -15.53 8.30 -12.29
N ALA A 189 -15.33 7.15 -11.65
CA ALA A 189 -15.26 7.06 -10.19
C ALA A 189 -14.00 7.73 -9.63
N LEU A 190 -12.85 7.58 -10.29
CA LEU A 190 -11.63 8.30 -9.92
C LEU A 190 -11.83 9.80 -10.07
N GLU A 191 -12.42 10.26 -11.18
CA GLU A 191 -12.68 11.67 -11.42
C GLU A 191 -13.64 12.28 -10.39
N LEU A 192 -14.63 11.51 -9.93
CA LEU A 192 -15.52 11.93 -8.85
C LEU A 192 -14.76 12.10 -7.52
N HIS A 193 -13.85 11.18 -7.17
CA HIS A 193 -13.02 11.31 -5.96
C HIS A 193 -12.06 12.49 -6.06
N ILE A 194 -11.44 12.73 -7.21
CA ILE A 194 -10.61 13.92 -7.47
C ILE A 194 -11.43 15.21 -7.28
N SER A 195 -12.62 15.27 -7.85
CA SER A 195 -13.50 16.44 -7.72
C SER A 195 -13.87 16.72 -6.26
N ARG A 196 -14.22 15.66 -5.50
CA ARG A 196 -14.53 15.79 -4.07
C ARG A 196 -13.32 16.25 -3.24
N LEU A 197 -12.13 15.70 -3.51
CA LEU A 197 -10.91 16.12 -2.84
C LEU A 197 -10.57 17.57 -3.13
N ARG A 198 -10.66 18.02 -4.38
CA ARG A 198 -10.42 19.42 -4.74
C ARG A 198 -11.28 20.38 -3.92
N ARG A 199 -12.58 20.07 -3.79
CA ARG A 199 -13.50 20.89 -2.97
C ARG A 199 -13.11 20.89 -1.49
N LYS A 200 -12.67 19.76 -0.95
CA LYS A 200 -12.24 19.65 0.46
C LYS A 200 -10.90 20.35 0.73
N LEU A 201 -10.08 20.51 -0.29
CA LEU A 201 -8.77 21.13 -0.22
C LEU A 201 -8.75 22.61 -0.65
N GLU A 202 -9.91 23.26 -0.80
CA GLU A 202 -9.98 24.67 -1.21
C GLU A 202 -9.22 25.64 -0.29
N ALA A 203 -9.09 25.30 1.01
CA ALA A 203 -8.33 26.07 1.99
C ALA A 203 -6.86 25.62 2.11
N ALA A 204 -6.42 24.66 1.31
CA ALA A 204 -5.07 24.13 1.36
C ALA A 204 -4.11 24.93 0.46
N ASP A 205 -2.85 25.07 0.90
CA ASP A 205 -1.75 25.63 0.09
C ASP A 205 -1.24 24.62 -0.94
N ILE A 206 -2.12 23.75 -1.42
CA ILE A 206 -1.83 22.76 -2.47
C ILE A 206 -3.00 22.67 -3.43
N GLU A 207 -2.72 22.26 -4.65
CA GLU A 207 -3.73 21.95 -5.66
C GLU A 207 -3.51 20.56 -6.28
N ILE A 208 -4.60 19.91 -6.65
CA ILE A 208 -4.56 18.70 -7.47
C ILE A 208 -4.72 19.11 -8.94
N GLY A 209 -3.59 19.20 -9.64
CA GLY A 209 -3.55 19.48 -11.08
C GLY A 209 -3.92 18.26 -11.92
N THR A 210 -4.48 18.47 -13.11
CA THR A 210 -4.72 17.42 -14.11
C THR A 210 -3.68 17.53 -15.23
N VAL A 211 -2.97 16.45 -15.50
CA VAL A 211 -2.14 16.30 -16.71
C VAL A 211 -2.95 15.49 -17.71
N ARG A 212 -3.47 16.20 -18.75
CA ARG A 212 -4.39 15.59 -19.73
C ARG A 212 -3.79 14.35 -20.36
N GLY A 213 -4.57 13.27 -20.42
CA GLY A 213 -4.16 12.00 -21.01
C GLY A 213 -3.20 11.17 -20.14
N VAL A 214 -2.65 11.71 -19.03
CA VAL A 214 -1.63 11.03 -18.20
C VAL A 214 -2.16 10.73 -16.80
N GLY A 215 -2.51 11.77 -16.01
CA GLY A 215 -2.86 11.55 -14.62
C GLY A 215 -3.03 12.84 -13.82
N TYR A 216 -2.69 12.76 -12.53
CA TYR A 216 -2.85 13.86 -11.59
C TYR A 216 -1.54 14.15 -10.86
N VAL A 217 -1.40 15.38 -10.38
CA VAL A 217 -0.21 15.83 -9.64
C VAL A 217 -0.63 16.77 -8.52
N VAL A 218 -0.06 16.60 -7.33
CA VAL A 218 -0.16 17.60 -6.26
C VAL A 218 0.98 18.61 -6.41
N ARG A 219 0.65 19.89 -6.38
CA ARG A 219 1.61 21.00 -6.44
C ARG A 219 1.27 22.02 -5.37
N ARG A 220 2.26 22.81 -4.95
CA ARG A 220 1.97 24.10 -4.34
C ARG A 220 1.56 25.05 -5.46
N PRO A 221 0.46 25.80 -5.33
CA PRO A 221 0.19 26.87 -6.28
C PRO A 221 1.42 27.77 -6.31
N HIS A 222 1.88 28.17 -7.50
CA HIS A 222 2.91 29.14 -7.61
C HIS A 222 2.41 30.40 -6.90
N ALA A 223 3.15 30.87 -5.90
CA ALA A 223 2.97 32.23 -5.41
C ALA A 223 3.07 33.18 -6.62
N PRO A 224 2.18 34.16 -6.76
CA PRO A 224 2.20 35.10 -7.86
C PRO A 224 3.49 35.89 -7.95
#